data_b2fc20109dce542cf6ff8b7edef128e4
#
_entry.id   b2fc20109dce542cf6ff8b7edef128e4
#
_cell.length_a   1.000
_cell.length_b   1.000
_cell.length_c   1.000
_cell.angle_alpha   90.00
_cell.angle_beta   90.00
_cell.angle_gamma   90.00
#
_symmetry.space_group_name_H-M   'P 1'
#
loop_
_entity.id
_entity.type
_entity.pdbx_description
1 polymer ?
#
loop_
_entity_poly.entity_id
_entity_poly.type
_entity_poly.pdbx_seq_one_letter_code
_entity_poly.pdbx_strand_id
1 'polypeptide(L)'
;MRARTLLATFAFLTTATVCAINPLNRQHSHHERKLVPALWGFGSTSCKCKSTPRPCLFIHGEGNKHEKVDLQPGSEKFGDMDGHAPCCSSIKYASLDTVNIGWTNETLQEKVCSHALSMSKSSSVAKGTIKDTILVTHSMGALIMAGAVANDKCTIDSSTTWVSMSAPMNGTMASNYAQDQCSDDDMQAFNRVFTLVGKCPTDKATKSIAYMGGKYSSLELNEAFVAAQEVYRDHVSAVMCSNNNIGITSSSKLGSMYTGHKIDHGTDEHDGVVTYQSCRGGLPASKFSDSPKSQFYVSECNHADTAFLNGDSYFSDALKPVQWFECLL
;
A
#
# COMPACT_ATOMS: atom_id res chain seq x y z
N MET A 1 9.76 38.79 -58.46
CA MET A 1 8.33 38.55 -58.26
C MET A 1 8.11 38.38 -56.74
N ARG A 2 7.37 39.33 -56.15
CA ARG A 2 7.15 39.38 -54.69
C ARG A 2 5.85 38.64 -54.37
N ALA A 3 5.85 37.64 -53.50
CA ALA A 3 4.68 37.02 -52.92
C ALA A 3 4.45 37.59 -51.51
N ARG A 4 3.26 38.16 -51.31
CA ARG A 4 2.80 38.72 -50.03
C ARG A 4 2.11 37.64 -49.21
N THR A 5 2.55 37.47 -47.98
CA THR A 5 1.92 36.62 -46.98
C THR A 5 0.89 37.47 -46.20
N LEU A 6 -0.38 37.05 -46.16
CA LEU A 6 -1.40 37.62 -45.28
C LEU A 6 -1.35 36.93 -43.91
N LEU A 7 -1.15 37.71 -42.84
CA LEU A 7 -1.41 37.31 -41.47
C LEU A 7 -2.89 37.68 -41.15
N ALA A 8 -3.64 36.68 -40.71
CA ALA A 8 -4.96 36.88 -40.11
C ALA A 8 -4.81 36.79 -38.58
N THR A 9 -5.01 37.91 -37.91
CA THR A 9 -5.08 38.03 -36.45
C THR A 9 -6.50 37.81 -35.96
N PHE A 10 -6.74 36.79 -35.17
CA PHE A 10 -7.98 36.59 -34.40
C PHE A 10 -7.79 37.17 -33.00
N ALA A 11 -8.52 38.23 -32.70
CA ALA A 11 -8.62 38.79 -31.36
C ALA A 11 -9.81 38.14 -30.62
N PHE A 12 -9.54 37.48 -29.51
CA PHE A 12 -10.56 37.06 -28.54
C PHE A 12 -10.71 38.14 -27.46
N LEU A 13 -11.86 38.81 -27.44
CA LEU A 13 -12.29 39.64 -26.32
C LEU A 13 -12.77 38.72 -25.18
N THR A 14 -12.08 38.75 -24.02
CA THR A 14 -12.60 38.22 -22.78
C THR A 14 -13.07 39.38 -21.89
N THR A 15 -14.37 39.47 -21.68
CA THR A 15 -14.99 40.38 -20.71
C THR A 15 -14.85 39.79 -19.31
N ALA A 16 -14.04 40.40 -18.47
CA ALA A 16 -13.94 40.08 -17.05
C ALA A 16 -15.05 40.82 -16.28
N THR A 17 -16.00 40.08 -15.72
CA THR A 17 -16.96 40.59 -14.74
C THR A 17 -16.36 40.54 -13.36
N VAL A 18 -16.05 41.72 -12.78
CA VAL A 18 -15.63 41.84 -11.39
C VAL A 18 -16.84 41.79 -10.49
N CYS A 19 -16.93 40.76 -9.65
CA CYS A 19 -17.94 40.65 -8.60
C CYS A 19 -17.28 41.03 -7.27
N ALA A 20 -17.72 42.15 -6.65
CA ALA A 20 -17.27 42.63 -5.38
C ALA A 20 -17.76 41.71 -4.25
N ILE A 21 -16.86 41.22 -3.38
CA ILE A 21 -17.18 40.42 -2.22
C ILE A 21 -17.03 41.29 -0.97
N ASN A 22 -18.15 41.43 -0.25
CA ASN A 22 -18.23 42.04 1.09
C ASN A 22 -17.75 41.06 2.17
N PRO A 23 -16.95 41.47 3.14
CA PRO A 23 -16.54 40.60 4.25
C PRO A 23 -17.47 40.80 5.45
N LEU A 24 -18.23 39.77 5.84
CA LEU A 24 -18.70 39.59 7.23
C LEU A 24 -19.51 38.27 7.34
N ASN A 25 -19.02 37.41 8.15
CA ASN A 25 -19.62 36.43 9.05
C ASN A 25 -18.98 35.03 8.93
N ARG A 26 -18.01 34.80 9.83
CA ARG A 26 -17.54 33.44 10.14
C ARG A 26 -18.55 32.79 11.08
N GLN A 27 -19.41 31.97 10.56
CA GLN A 27 -20.07 30.92 11.32
C GLN A 27 -19.50 29.57 10.88
N HIS A 28 -18.99 28.82 11.85
CA HIS A 28 -18.58 27.44 11.69
C HIS A 28 -19.80 26.61 11.23
N SER A 29 -19.87 26.26 9.97
CA SER A 29 -20.74 25.22 9.50
C SER A 29 -19.90 23.96 9.25
N HIS A 30 -20.22 22.89 9.99
CA HIS A 30 -19.84 21.55 9.63
C HIS A 30 -20.28 21.31 8.17
N HIS A 31 -19.33 21.28 7.25
CA HIS A 31 -19.62 20.83 5.89
C HIS A 31 -19.67 19.31 5.92
N GLU A 32 -20.87 18.77 6.09
CA GLU A 32 -21.21 17.45 5.58
C GLU A 32 -20.86 17.44 4.08
N ARG A 33 -19.77 16.80 3.72
CA ARG A 33 -19.55 16.40 2.32
C ARG A 33 -20.66 15.40 2.00
N LYS A 34 -21.71 15.86 1.33
CA LYS A 34 -22.59 14.98 0.60
C LYS A 34 -21.72 14.22 -0.42
N LEU A 35 -21.41 13.00 -0.08
CA LEU A 35 -20.88 12.02 -1.00
C LEU A 35 -21.87 11.95 -2.17
N VAL A 36 -21.41 12.36 -3.35
CA VAL A 36 -22.09 12.00 -4.59
C VAL A 36 -22.11 10.48 -4.59
N PRO A 37 -23.28 9.82 -4.67
CA PRO A 37 -23.30 8.37 -4.76
C PRO A 37 -22.49 8.00 -6.01
N ALA A 38 -21.36 7.36 -5.80
CA ALA A 38 -20.66 6.71 -6.90
C ALA A 38 -21.66 5.71 -7.49
N LEU A 39 -21.96 5.85 -8.78
CA LEU A 39 -22.89 5.01 -9.53
C LEU A 39 -22.32 3.60 -9.80
N TRP A 40 -21.45 3.13 -8.89
CA TRP A 40 -20.79 1.83 -8.91
C TRP A 40 -21.34 1.04 -7.73
N GLY A 41 -22.44 0.35 -8.00
CA GLY A 41 -22.99 -0.59 -7.05
C GLY A 41 -21.94 -1.67 -6.78
N PHE A 42 -21.40 -1.69 -5.58
CA PHE A 42 -20.64 -2.81 -5.06
C PHE A 42 -21.56 -4.02 -5.13
N GLY A 43 -21.21 -5.01 -5.93
CA GLY A 43 -21.82 -6.32 -5.82
C GLY A 43 -21.57 -6.81 -4.41
N SER A 44 -22.57 -6.73 -3.53
CA SER A 44 -22.44 -7.21 -2.16
C SER A 44 -22.31 -8.72 -2.20
N THR A 45 -21.07 -9.20 -2.18
CA THR A 45 -20.81 -10.58 -1.81
C THR A 45 -20.93 -10.62 -0.30
N SER A 46 -22.05 -11.08 0.20
CA SER A 46 -22.27 -11.25 1.64
C SER A 46 -21.53 -12.51 2.14
N CYS A 47 -20.21 -12.48 2.15
CA CYS A 47 -19.44 -13.51 2.80
C CYS A 47 -19.62 -13.41 4.31
N LYS A 48 -19.77 -14.57 4.95
CA LYS A 48 -19.81 -14.66 6.41
C LYS A 48 -18.43 -15.09 6.90
N CYS A 49 -18.06 -14.61 8.08
CA CYS A 49 -16.86 -15.10 8.73
C CYS A 49 -16.92 -16.62 8.92
N LYS A 50 -15.89 -17.32 8.45
CA LYS A 50 -15.74 -18.77 8.56
C LYS A 50 -15.05 -19.21 9.85
N SER A 51 -14.53 -18.23 10.62
CA SER A 51 -13.86 -18.43 11.90
C SER A 51 -14.49 -17.55 13.00
N THR A 52 -13.90 -17.54 14.19
CA THR A 52 -14.31 -16.59 15.24
C THR A 52 -13.84 -15.18 14.88
N PRO A 53 -14.70 -14.15 14.91
CA PRO A 53 -14.28 -12.77 14.68
C PRO A 53 -13.24 -12.31 15.72
N ARG A 54 -12.19 -11.66 15.25
CA ARG A 54 -11.06 -11.17 16.04
C ARG A 54 -10.76 -9.71 15.66
N PRO A 55 -10.08 -8.92 16.53
CA PRO A 55 -9.67 -7.58 16.15
C PRO A 55 -8.69 -7.60 14.97
N CYS A 56 -8.86 -6.68 14.02
CA CYS A 56 -8.04 -6.51 12.83
C CYS A 56 -7.16 -5.28 12.97
N LEU A 57 -5.85 -5.46 12.78
CA LEU A 57 -4.87 -4.38 12.71
C LEU A 57 -4.35 -4.23 11.27
N PHE A 58 -4.59 -3.06 10.68
CA PHE A 58 -4.08 -2.70 9.36
C PHE A 58 -2.78 -1.92 9.49
N ILE A 59 -1.73 -2.37 8.80
CA ILE A 59 -0.38 -1.82 8.83
C ILE A 59 -0.01 -1.41 7.41
N HIS A 60 0.08 -0.08 7.18
CA HIS A 60 0.36 0.49 5.86
C HIS A 60 1.84 0.38 5.46
N GLY A 61 2.11 0.61 4.18
CA GLY A 61 3.43 0.65 3.61
C GLY A 61 4.13 2.01 3.73
N GLU A 62 5.05 2.27 2.81
CA GLU A 62 5.84 3.50 2.68
C GLU A 62 4.95 4.73 2.43
N GLY A 63 5.45 5.92 2.77
CA GLY A 63 4.89 7.21 2.36
C GLY A 63 3.97 7.90 3.38
N ASN A 64 4.02 7.57 4.67
CA ASN A 64 3.36 8.32 5.73
C ASN A 64 4.37 9.04 6.63
N LYS A 65 4.23 10.38 6.74
CA LYS A 65 5.05 11.23 7.64
C LYS A 65 4.41 11.48 8.99
N HIS A 66 3.11 11.25 9.10
CA HIS A 66 2.30 11.67 10.24
C HIS A 66 2.04 10.49 11.16
N GLU A 67 3.05 10.18 11.97
CA GLU A 67 2.92 9.17 13.01
C GLU A 67 1.87 9.56 14.05
N LYS A 68 1.11 8.57 14.52
CA LYS A 68 0.20 8.66 15.66
C LYS A 68 0.56 7.61 16.69
N VAL A 69 0.55 8.03 17.97
CA VAL A 69 0.82 7.12 19.09
C VAL A 69 -0.30 6.09 19.22
N ASP A 70 -1.54 6.51 19.03
CA ASP A 70 -2.71 5.66 19.17
C ASP A 70 -3.15 5.07 17.82
N LEU A 71 -3.69 3.86 17.87
CA LEU A 71 -4.33 3.22 16.72
C LEU A 71 -5.55 4.02 16.25
N GLN A 72 -5.64 4.25 14.96
CA GLN A 72 -6.65 5.09 14.33
C GLN A 72 -7.89 4.29 13.91
N PRO A 73 -9.08 4.90 13.90
CA PRO A 73 -10.30 4.26 13.40
C PRO A 73 -10.40 4.21 11.88
N GLY A 74 -9.55 4.92 11.15
CA GLY A 74 -9.49 4.98 9.68
C GLY A 74 -8.10 5.34 9.19
N SER A 75 -7.86 5.15 7.90
CA SER A 75 -6.57 5.47 7.24
C SER A 75 -6.79 5.83 5.77
N GLU A 76 -6.10 6.86 5.29
CA GLU A 76 -6.06 7.21 3.86
C GLU A 76 -5.20 6.22 3.03
N LYS A 77 -4.48 5.33 3.70
CA LYS A 77 -3.61 4.33 3.08
C LYS A 77 -4.35 3.04 2.68
N PHE A 78 -5.60 2.90 3.13
CA PHE A 78 -6.47 1.77 2.82
C PHE A 78 -7.83 2.27 2.34
N GLY A 79 -8.50 1.45 1.54
CA GLY A 79 -9.90 1.66 1.22
C GLY A 79 -10.80 1.49 2.45
N ASP A 80 -12.04 1.94 2.32
CA ASP A 80 -13.04 1.75 3.36
C ASP A 80 -13.40 0.25 3.46
N MET A 81 -13.12 -0.34 4.62
CA MET A 81 -13.39 -1.74 4.92
C MET A 81 -14.63 -1.94 5.79
N ASP A 82 -15.39 -0.87 6.07
CA ASP A 82 -16.64 -0.99 6.82
C ASP A 82 -17.66 -1.82 6.02
N GLY A 83 -18.22 -2.85 6.67
CA GLY A 83 -19.09 -3.82 5.99
C GLY A 83 -18.39 -4.87 5.11
N HIS A 84 -17.07 -4.77 4.90
CA HIS A 84 -16.28 -5.67 4.04
C HIS A 84 -15.28 -6.55 4.80
N ALA A 85 -15.37 -6.62 6.11
CA ALA A 85 -14.46 -7.37 6.97
C ALA A 85 -15.22 -8.21 8.01
N PRO A 86 -15.99 -9.23 7.59
CA PRO A 86 -16.91 -9.95 8.48
C PRO A 86 -16.21 -10.67 9.63
N CYS A 87 -14.92 -10.99 9.50
CA CYS A 87 -14.13 -11.61 10.57
C CYS A 87 -13.41 -10.58 11.47
N CYS A 88 -13.55 -9.28 11.23
CA CYS A 88 -13.00 -8.25 12.09
C CYS A 88 -14.03 -7.83 13.16
N SER A 89 -13.79 -8.21 14.41
CA SER A 89 -14.63 -7.74 15.53
C SER A 89 -14.44 -6.24 15.81
N SER A 90 -13.30 -5.69 15.40
CA SER A 90 -12.97 -4.26 15.34
C SER A 90 -11.88 -4.04 14.31
N ILE A 91 -11.86 -2.86 13.71
CA ILE A 91 -10.82 -2.47 12.74
C ILE A 91 -10.04 -1.31 13.32
N LYS A 92 -8.71 -1.42 13.31
CA LYS A 92 -7.78 -0.36 13.71
C LYS A 92 -6.63 -0.28 12.72
N TYR A 93 -6.09 0.93 12.59
CA TYR A 93 -5.02 1.26 11.66
C TYR A 93 -3.82 1.81 12.42
N ALA A 94 -2.63 1.23 12.19
CA ALA A 94 -1.38 1.81 12.63
C ALA A 94 -1.04 3.01 11.74
N SER A 95 -0.60 4.12 12.35
CA SER A 95 -0.09 5.30 11.63
C SER A 95 1.37 5.52 12.02
N LEU A 96 2.27 4.91 11.26
CA LEU A 96 3.71 4.87 11.51
C LEU A 96 4.43 5.89 10.62
N ASP A 97 5.56 6.47 11.08
CA ASP A 97 6.43 7.27 10.20
C ASP A 97 7.20 6.34 9.25
N THR A 98 6.69 6.19 8.06
CA THR A 98 7.25 5.36 6.99
C THR A 98 7.80 6.20 5.84
N VAL A 99 8.33 7.38 6.14
CA VAL A 99 9.13 8.22 5.26
C VAL A 99 10.51 8.44 5.87
N ASN A 100 10.56 8.91 7.12
CA ASN A 100 11.82 9.22 7.78
C ASN A 100 12.49 7.98 8.39
N ILE A 101 11.77 6.86 8.50
CA ILE A 101 12.23 5.64 9.16
C ILE A 101 12.05 4.44 8.22
N GLY A 102 13.14 3.69 7.97
CA GLY A 102 13.11 2.47 7.18
C GLY A 102 12.62 1.25 7.97
N TRP A 103 12.20 0.18 7.28
CA TRP A 103 11.62 -1.02 7.91
C TRP A 103 12.59 -1.81 8.81
N THR A 104 13.91 -1.66 8.60
CA THR A 104 14.94 -2.31 9.44
C THR A 104 15.19 -1.58 10.76
N ASN A 105 14.54 -0.44 11.00
CA ASN A 105 14.75 0.34 12.20
C ASN A 105 14.05 -0.30 13.41
N GLU A 106 14.78 -0.55 14.49
CA GLU A 106 14.28 -1.21 15.70
C GLU A 106 13.10 -0.47 16.34
N THR A 107 13.15 0.86 16.44
CA THR A 107 12.06 1.64 17.03
C THR A 107 10.76 1.48 16.25
N LEU A 108 10.82 1.40 14.91
CA LEU A 108 9.64 1.17 14.07
C LEU A 108 9.08 -0.24 14.28
N GLN A 109 9.97 -1.23 14.42
CA GLN A 109 9.64 -2.62 14.71
C GLN A 109 9.00 -2.78 16.11
N GLU A 110 9.53 -2.10 17.12
CA GLU A 110 8.96 -2.09 18.48
C GLU A 110 7.55 -1.46 18.48
N LYS A 111 7.33 -0.39 17.73
CA LYS A 111 6.02 0.26 17.62
C LYS A 111 4.98 -0.66 16.98
N VAL A 112 5.32 -1.34 15.88
CA VAL A 112 4.36 -2.25 15.23
C VAL A 112 4.01 -3.42 16.14
N CYS A 113 4.99 -3.97 16.88
CA CYS A 113 4.74 -5.00 17.88
C CYS A 113 3.84 -4.50 19.02
N SER A 114 4.09 -3.30 19.56
CA SER A 114 3.27 -2.69 20.60
C SER A 114 1.82 -2.51 20.15
N HIS A 115 1.61 -2.02 18.92
CA HIS A 115 0.28 -1.91 18.33
C HIS A 115 -0.40 -3.28 18.18
N ALA A 116 0.31 -4.27 17.66
CA ALA A 116 -0.26 -5.61 17.46
C ALA A 116 -0.62 -6.29 18.81
N LEU A 117 0.24 -6.16 19.82
CA LEU A 117 -0.01 -6.68 21.16
C LEU A 117 -1.21 -6.02 21.84
N SER A 118 -1.48 -4.74 21.55
CA SER A 118 -2.59 -4.00 22.13
C SER A 118 -3.97 -4.39 21.58
N MET A 119 -4.03 -5.11 20.44
CA MET A 119 -5.28 -5.42 19.76
C MET A 119 -6.16 -6.42 20.52
N SER A 120 -5.56 -7.43 21.13
CA SER A 120 -6.28 -8.49 21.83
C SER A 120 -5.83 -8.60 23.28
N LYS A 121 -6.83 -8.76 24.18
CA LYS A 121 -6.57 -9.04 25.61
C LYS A 121 -5.89 -10.40 25.84
N SER A 122 -5.96 -11.32 24.88
CA SER A 122 -5.28 -12.61 24.91
C SER A 122 -3.79 -12.49 24.66
N SER A 123 -3.35 -11.40 24.02
CA SER A 123 -1.93 -11.15 23.76
C SER A 123 -1.15 -11.01 25.07
N SER A 124 0.07 -11.53 25.09
CA SER A 124 0.95 -11.44 26.26
C SER A 124 1.99 -10.35 26.04
N VAL A 125 1.77 -9.16 26.58
CA VAL A 125 2.75 -8.06 26.55
C VAL A 125 4.07 -8.47 27.21
N ALA A 126 4.02 -9.18 28.35
CA ALA A 126 5.21 -9.62 29.08
C ALA A 126 6.08 -10.62 28.29
N LYS A 127 5.45 -11.41 27.39
CA LYS A 127 6.16 -12.38 26.52
C LYS A 127 6.32 -11.87 25.10
N GLY A 128 5.82 -10.68 24.78
CA GLY A 128 5.80 -10.16 23.42
C GLY A 128 4.99 -11.02 22.44
N THR A 129 3.97 -11.78 22.90
CA THR A 129 3.25 -12.73 22.02
C THR A 129 1.90 -12.19 21.59
N ILE A 130 1.75 -12.01 20.29
CA ILE A 130 0.51 -11.57 19.64
C ILE A 130 -0.44 -12.74 19.48
N LYS A 131 -1.66 -12.62 20.03
CA LYS A 131 -2.69 -13.68 20.01
C LYS A 131 -4.05 -13.15 19.54
N ASP A 132 -4.86 -14.05 18.98
CA ASP A 132 -6.26 -13.81 18.61
C ASP A 132 -6.46 -12.48 17.85
N THR A 133 -5.57 -12.19 16.90
CA THR A 133 -5.55 -10.96 16.10
C THR A 133 -5.49 -11.31 14.62
N ILE A 134 -6.10 -10.50 13.78
CA ILE A 134 -5.90 -10.53 12.34
C ILE A 134 -4.98 -9.35 11.98
N LEU A 135 -3.74 -9.66 11.57
CA LEU A 135 -2.78 -8.70 11.06
C LEU A 135 -2.99 -8.55 9.55
N VAL A 136 -3.19 -7.33 9.07
CA VAL A 136 -3.37 -7.01 7.65
C VAL A 136 -2.28 -6.04 7.25
N THR A 137 -1.33 -6.50 6.44
CA THR A 137 -0.16 -5.71 6.04
C THR A 137 -0.18 -5.41 4.55
N HIS A 138 0.13 -4.19 4.18
CA HIS A 138 0.29 -3.78 2.78
C HIS A 138 1.70 -3.24 2.55
N SER A 139 2.30 -3.63 1.42
CA SER A 139 3.58 -3.10 0.95
C SER A 139 4.68 -3.24 2.03
N MET A 140 5.48 -2.20 2.29
CA MET A 140 6.53 -2.18 3.33
C MET A 140 6.02 -2.56 4.72
N GLY A 141 4.70 -2.44 5.01
CA GLY A 141 4.12 -2.86 6.28
C GLY A 141 4.35 -4.35 6.60
N ALA A 142 4.43 -5.19 5.57
CA ALA A 142 4.78 -6.60 5.73
C ALA A 142 6.25 -6.80 6.15
N LEU A 143 7.17 -6.03 5.59
CA LEU A 143 8.59 -6.04 5.98
C LEU A 143 8.79 -5.53 7.41
N ILE A 144 8.06 -4.47 7.82
CA ILE A 144 8.13 -3.97 9.20
C ILE A 144 7.70 -5.07 10.18
N MET A 145 6.60 -5.77 9.89
CA MET A 145 6.10 -6.85 10.75
C MET A 145 7.04 -8.05 10.74
N ALA A 146 7.50 -8.48 9.57
CA ALA A 146 8.45 -9.59 9.44
C ALA A 146 9.78 -9.30 10.14
N GLY A 147 10.33 -8.10 9.92
CA GLY A 147 11.57 -7.66 10.57
C GLY A 147 11.44 -7.57 12.10
N ALA A 148 10.27 -7.13 12.59
CA ALA A 148 10.00 -7.09 14.02
C ALA A 148 10.04 -8.47 14.66
N VAL A 149 9.47 -9.48 14.01
CA VAL A 149 9.51 -10.86 14.47
C VAL A 149 10.91 -11.47 14.32
N ALA A 150 11.58 -11.22 13.18
CA ALA A 150 12.95 -11.69 12.94
C ALA A 150 13.96 -11.15 13.96
N ASN A 151 13.72 -9.96 14.50
CA ASN A 151 14.56 -9.29 15.51
C ASN A 151 14.02 -9.47 16.94
N ASP A 152 13.19 -10.49 17.18
CA ASP A 152 12.65 -10.86 18.50
C ASP A 152 11.93 -9.71 19.25
N LYS A 153 11.38 -8.70 18.51
CA LYS A 153 10.60 -7.63 19.12
C LYS A 153 9.23 -8.13 19.59
N CYS A 154 8.65 -9.09 18.87
CA CYS A 154 7.46 -9.84 19.26
C CYS A 154 7.40 -11.19 18.51
N THR A 155 6.46 -12.03 18.94
CA THR A 155 6.18 -13.33 18.32
C THR A 155 4.71 -13.42 17.90
N ILE A 156 4.41 -14.24 16.89
CA ILE A 156 3.07 -14.48 16.36
C ILE A 156 2.62 -15.87 16.83
N ASP A 157 1.54 -15.91 17.63
CA ASP A 157 0.91 -17.16 18.06
C ASP A 157 0.04 -17.75 16.93
N SER A 158 -0.15 -19.07 16.95
CA SER A 158 -0.97 -19.80 15.96
C SER A 158 -2.44 -19.36 15.90
N SER A 159 -2.96 -18.69 16.95
CA SER A 159 -4.30 -18.09 16.95
C SER A 159 -4.38 -16.78 16.17
N THR A 160 -3.25 -16.19 15.79
CA THR A 160 -3.17 -14.97 15.00
C THR A 160 -3.11 -15.30 13.51
N THR A 161 -3.88 -14.59 12.71
CA THR A 161 -3.87 -14.71 11.25
C THR A 161 -3.15 -13.53 10.64
N TRP A 162 -2.17 -13.78 9.78
CA TRP A 162 -1.47 -12.71 9.05
C TRP A 162 -1.86 -12.73 7.56
N VAL A 163 -2.49 -11.65 7.11
CA VAL A 163 -2.86 -11.38 5.73
C VAL A 163 -1.90 -10.34 5.16
N SER A 164 -1.28 -10.62 4.02
CA SER A 164 -0.29 -9.74 3.40
C SER A 164 -0.63 -9.43 1.95
N MET A 165 -0.42 -8.18 1.54
CA MET A 165 -0.75 -7.70 0.20
C MET A 165 0.41 -6.90 -0.36
N SER A 166 0.83 -7.22 -1.59
CA SER A 166 1.85 -6.51 -2.36
C SER A 166 3.15 -6.23 -1.57
N ALA A 167 3.60 -7.20 -0.77
CA ALA A 167 4.77 -7.07 0.09
C ALA A 167 6.08 -7.09 -0.72
N PRO A 168 6.98 -6.09 -0.60
CA PRO A 168 8.27 -6.10 -1.30
C PRO A 168 9.31 -6.96 -0.55
N MET A 169 9.06 -8.28 -0.43
CA MET A 169 9.90 -9.18 0.38
C MET A 169 11.32 -9.37 -0.16
N ASN A 170 11.57 -9.03 -1.45
CA ASN A 170 12.92 -8.93 -2.04
C ASN A 170 13.30 -7.46 -2.32
N GLY A 171 12.64 -6.51 -1.68
CA GLY A 171 12.73 -5.11 -2.08
C GLY A 171 12.02 -4.81 -3.40
N THR A 172 12.27 -3.64 -3.97
CA THR A 172 11.62 -3.19 -5.20
C THR A 172 12.54 -2.35 -6.08
N MET A 173 12.46 -2.57 -7.40
CA MET A 173 13.15 -1.72 -8.38
C MET A 173 12.61 -0.30 -8.43
N ALA A 174 11.42 -0.03 -7.90
CA ALA A 174 10.91 1.33 -7.75
C ALA A 174 11.79 2.17 -6.80
N SER A 175 12.33 1.56 -5.74
CA SER A 175 13.30 2.20 -4.85
C SER A 175 14.61 2.50 -5.58
N ASN A 176 15.12 1.54 -6.34
CA ASN A 176 16.36 1.74 -7.11
C ASN A 176 16.19 2.88 -8.13
N TYR A 177 15.07 2.87 -8.85
CA TYR A 177 14.74 3.94 -9.81
C TYR A 177 14.65 5.32 -9.11
N ALA A 178 13.98 5.40 -7.96
CA ALA A 178 13.90 6.64 -7.19
C ALA A 178 15.28 7.16 -6.77
N GLN A 179 16.19 6.27 -6.38
CA GLN A 179 17.56 6.63 -5.99
C GLN A 179 18.40 7.06 -7.20
N ASP A 180 18.25 6.41 -8.36
CA ASP A 180 18.90 6.82 -9.61
C ASP A 180 18.43 8.23 -10.03
N GLN A 181 17.13 8.50 -9.98
CA GLN A 181 16.57 9.82 -10.34
C GLN A 181 17.04 10.95 -9.42
N CYS A 182 17.38 10.66 -8.17
CA CYS A 182 17.88 11.64 -7.22
C CYS A 182 19.41 11.79 -7.27
N SER A 183 20.12 10.96 -8.00
CA SER A 183 21.58 11.06 -8.18
C SER A 183 21.98 11.99 -9.31
N ASP A 184 21.09 12.29 -10.26
CA ASP A 184 21.33 13.16 -11.40
C ASP A 184 20.86 14.58 -11.13
N ASP A 185 21.78 15.54 -11.07
CA ASP A 185 21.51 16.96 -10.77
C ASP A 185 20.54 17.63 -11.77
N ASP A 186 20.45 17.13 -13.01
CA ASP A 186 19.60 17.69 -14.08
C ASP A 186 18.11 17.28 -13.99
N MET A 187 17.78 16.28 -13.18
CA MET A 187 16.42 15.71 -13.11
C MET A 187 15.51 16.32 -12.05
N GLN A 188 16.01 17.21 -11.19
CA GLN A 188 15.21 17.84 -10.12
C GLN A 188 14.01 18.65 -10.63
N ALA A 189 14.03 19.10 -11.88
CA ALA A 189 12.94 19.91 -12.46
C ALA A 189 11.72 19.04 -12.92
N PHE A 190 11.92 17.76 -13.20
CA PHE A 190 10.89 16.86 -13.74
C PHE A 190 10.03 16.17 -12.66
N ASN A 191 10.49 16.18 -11.40
CA ASN A 191 9.93 15.39 -10.28
C ASN A 191 8.60 15.92 -9.70
N ARG A 192 7.94 16.90 -10.32
CA ARG A 192 6.66 17.44 -9.81
C ARG A 192 5.43 16.55 -10.07
N VAL A 193 5.55 15.48 -10.85
CA VAL A 193 4.41 14.69 -11.35
C VAL A 193 4.21 13.38 -10.56
N PHE A 194 5.18 12.92 -9.76
CA PHE A 194 5.14 11.59 -9.14
C PHE A 194 5.17 11.63 -7.62
N THR A 195 4.00 11.41 -7.02
CA THR A 195 3.82 11.26 -5.57
C THR A 195 4.27 9.91 -5.02
N LEU A 196 4.55 8.93 -5.86
CA LEU A 196 5.02 7.59 -5.47
C LEU A 196 6.55 7.43 -5.62
N VAL A 197 7.19 8.21 -6.48
CA VAL A 197 8.64 8.20 -6.64
C VAL A 197 9.19 9.46 -5.95
N GLY A 198 9.64 9.28 -4.76
CA GLY A 198 10.04 10.23 -3.75
C GLY A 198 10.62 11.56 -4.20
N LYS A 199 10.50 12.53 -3.31
CA LYS A 199 11.20 13.81 -3.40
C LYS A 199 12.70 13.58 -3.21
N CYS A 200 13.54 14.24 -4.00
CA CYS A 200 14.98 14.24 -3.72
C CYS A 200 15.31 15.13 -2.53
N PRO A 201 16.21 14.71 -1.66
CA PRO A 201 16.86 13.38 -1.65
C PRO A 201 15.87 12.25 -1.29
N THR A 202 16.10 11.05 -1.83
CA THR A 202 15.30 9.85 -1.53
C THR A 202 15.25 9.63 -0.01
N ASP A 203 14.06 9.41 0.52
CA ASP A 203 13.86 9.22 1.95
C ASP A 203 14.38 7.87 2.47
N LYS A 204 14.43 7.73 3.82
CA LYS A 204 15.01 6.54 4.46
C LYS A 204 14.16 5.30 4.24
N ALA A 205 12.85 5.43 4.23
CA ALA A 205 11.95 4.31 4.03
C ALA A 205 12.09 3.76 2.61
N THR A 206 12.05 4.61 1.58
CA THR A 206 12.30 4.21 0.19
C THR A 206 13.65 3.54 0.03
N LYS A 207 14.73 4.07 0.62
CA LYS A 207 16.06 3.43 0.58
C LYS A 207 16.07 2.05 1.21
N SER A 208 15.31 1.85 2.29
CA SER A 208 15.29 0.57 3.00
C SER A 208 14.60 -0.57 2.24
N ILE A 209 13.84 -0.27 1.19
CA ILE A 209 13.20 -1.26 0.31
C ILE A 209 13.90 -1.39 -1.04
N ALA A 210 15.18 -0.98 -1.16
CA ALA A 210 15.98 -1.21 -2.35
C ALA A 210 16.04 -2.70 -2.71
N TYR A 211 16.03 -3.01 -4.02
CA TYR A 211 15.97 -4.39 -4.48
C TYR A 211 17.18 -5.20 -4.00
N MET A 212 16.92 -6.34 -3.37
CA MET A 212 17.90 -7.21 -2.73
C MET A 212 18.99 -7.64 -3.75
N GLY A 213 20.26 -7.49 -3.37
CA GLY A 213 21.40 -7.77 -4.24
C GLY A 213 21.62 -6.74 -5.34
N GLY A 214 20.80 -5.69 -5.44
CA GLY A 214 20.94 -4.60 -6.40
C GLY A 214 21.91 -3.51 -5.95
N LYS A 215 22.09 -2.51 -6.81
CA LYS A 215 23.06 -1.39 -6.67
C LYS A 215 22.95 -0.66 -5.31
N TYR A 216 21.75 -0.55 -4.76
CA TYR A 216 21.46 0.26 -3.56
C TYR A 216 21.18 -0.58 -2.30
N SER A 217 21.34 -1.90 -2.39
CA SER A 217 21.12 -2.81 -1.27
C SER A 217 22.46 -3.19 -0.62
N SER A 218 22.64 -2.84 0.66
CA SER A 218 23.83 -3.24 1.43
C SER A 218 23.76 -4.73 1.82
N LEU A 219 24.89 -5.28 2.31
CA LEU A 219 24.92 -6.65 2.81
C LEU A 219 23.94 -6.83 3.98
N GLU A 220 23.94 -5.89 4.93
CA GLU A 220 23.07 -5.92 6.10
C GLU A 220 21.59 -5.86 5.71
N LEU A 221 21.25 -5.07 4.68
CA LEU A 221 19.87 -5.00 4.17
C LEU A 221 19.50 -6.33 3.49
N ASN A 222 20.40 -6.96 2.77
CA ASN A 222 20.16 -8.27 2.14
C ASN A 222 19.95 -9.36 3.20
N GLU A 223 20.74 -9.38 4.26
CA GLU A 223 20.59 -10.30 5.39
C GLU A 223 19.25 -10.08 6.10
N ALA A 224 18.86 -8.83 6.31
CA ALA A 224 17.56 -8.49 6.89
C ALA A 224 16.39 -8.98 6.01
N PHE A 225 16.48 -8.86 4.68
CA PHE A 225 15.48 -9.42 3.76
C PHE A 225 15.38 -10.94 3.88
N VAL A 226 16.51 -11.65 3.98
CA VAL A 226 16.50 -13.11 4.13
C VAL A 226 15.78 -13.51 5.42
N ALA A 227 16.13 -12.89 6.55
CA ALA A 227 15.48 -13.16 7.84
C ALA A 227 13.97 -12.81 7.81
N ALA A 228 13.59 -11.68 7.22
CA ALA A 228 12.19 -11.30 7.07
C ALA A 228 11.40 -12.30 6.20
N GLN A 229 11.99 -12.83 5.12
CA GLN A 229 11.37 -13.84 4.27
C GLN A 229 11.15 -15.17 4.99
N GLU A 230 12.05 -15.58 5.88
CA GLU A 230 11.86 -16.78 6.71
C GLU A 230 10.63 -16.63 7.59
N VAL A 231 10.56 -15.55 8.36
CA VAL A 231 9.38 -15.22 9.18
C VAL A 231 8.11 -15.15 8.34
N TYR A 232 8.17 -14.51 7.17
CA TYR A 232 7.04 -14.37 6.27
C TYR A 232 6.49 -15.74 5.83
N ARG A 233 7.36 -16.66 5.40
CA ARG A 233 6.95 -18.01 4.98
C ARG A 233 6.37 -18.84 6.11
N ASP A 234 6.86 -18.63 7.34
CA ASP A 234 6.46 -19.43 8.50
C ASP A 234 5.12 -18.95 9.10
N HIS A 235 4.82 -17.66 8.99
CA HIS A 235 3.69 -17.06 9.71
C HIS A 235 2.57 -16.52 8.83
N VAL A 236 2.82 -16.19 7.55
CA VAL A 236 1.77 -15.64 6.69
C VAL A 236 0.70 -16.69 6.37
N SER A 237 -0.55 -16.31 6.60
CA SER A 237 -1.70 -17.20 6.42
C SER A 237 -2.34 -17.04 5.04
N ALA A 238 -2.31 -15.82 4.50
CA ALA A 238 -2.90 -15.50 3.20
C ALA A 238 -2.15 -14.35 2.53
N VAL A 239 -2.04 -14.42 1.20
CA VAL A 239 -1.26 -13.45 0.42
C VAL A 239 -1.99 -13.06 -0.84
N MET A 240 -2.03 -11.76 -1.15
CA MET A 240 -2.39 -11.25 -2.47
C MET A 240 -1.17 -10.62 -3.11
N CYS A 241 -0.76 -11.17 -4.26
CA CYS A 241 0.29 -10.63 -5.12
C CYS A 241 -0.27 -10.34 -6.50
N SER A 242 0.20 -9.28 -7.14
CA SER A 242 -0.21 -8.97 -8.50
C SER A 242 0.85 -9.29 -9.52
N ASN A 243 0.40 -9.73 -10.68
CA ASN A 243 1.23 -9.97 -11.86
C ASN A 243 0.95 -8.97 -13.00
N ASN A 244 0.16 -7.92 -12.73
CA ASN A 244 -0.20 -6.89 -13.69
C ASN A 244 -0.39 -5.53 -12.99
N ASN A 245 -0.02 -4.44 -13.67
CA ASN A 245 -0.07 -3.08 -13.12
C ASN A 245 -1.24 -2.23 -13.66
N ILE A 246 -2.10 -2.79 -14.52
CA ILE A 246 -3.21 -2.06 -15.12
C ILE A 246 -4.26 -1.73 -14.07
N GLY A 247 -4.67 -2.71 -13.28
CA GLY A 247 -5.56 -2.55 -12.14
C GLY A 247 -6.98 -2.08 -12.50
N ILE A 248 -7.69 -1.66 -11.47
CA ILE A 248 -9.07 -1.14 -11.55
C ILE A 248 -9.05 0.26 -12.15
N THR A 249 -10.07 0.60 -12.95
CA THR A 249 -10.18 1.93 -13.56
C THR A 249 -10.38 3.01 -12.49
N SER A 250 -9.34 3.81 -12.26
CA SER A 250 -9.27 4.82 -11.19
C SER A 250 -8.24 5.89 -11.53
N SER A 251 -8.13 6.92 -10.70
CA SER A 251 -7.05 7.93 -10.81
C SER A 251 -5.66 7.36 -10.57
N SER A 252 -5.54 6.32 -9.75
CA SER A 252 -4.26 5.63 -9.48
C SER A 252 -3.78 4.78 -10.66
N LYS A 253 -4.69 4.34 -11.55
CA LYS A 253 -4.35 3.54 -12.74
C LYS A 253 -3.31 4.21 -13.63
N LEU A 254 -3.46 5.51 -13.91
CA LEU A 254 -2.52 6.24 -14.77
C LEU A 254 -1.11 6.31 -14.14
N GLY A 255 -1.04 6.52 -12.82
CA GLY A 255 0.23 6.51 -12.07
C GLY A 255 0.91 5.15 -12.13
N SER A 256 0.16 4.06 -11.88
CA SER A 256 0.69 2.69 -11.91
C SER A 256 1.14 2.25 -13.30
N MET A 257 0.40 2.61 -14.35
CA MET A 257 0.82 2.36 -15.73
C MET A 257 2.11 3.09 -16.08
N TYR A 258 2.25 4.35 -15.63
CA TYR A 258 3.48 5.11 -15.89
C TYR A 258 4.67 4.53 -15.13
N THR A 259 4.55 4.26 -13.84
CA THR A 259 5.64 3.65 -13.05
C THR A 259 6.01 2.28 -13.61
N GLY A 260 5.04 1.43 -13.92
CA GLY A 260 5.26 0.12 -14.51
C GLY A 260 5.95 0.17 -15.87
N HIS A 261 5.78 1.25 -16.64
CA HIS A 261 6.45 1.41 -17.94
C HIS A 261 7.84 2.06 -17.83
N LYS A 262 8.07 2.88 -16.83
CA LYS A 262 9.34 3.62 -16.63
C LYS A 262 10.37 2.88 -15.81
N ILE A 263 9.91 2.03 -14.89
CA ILE A 263 10.78 1.25 -14.02
C ILE A 263 11.09 -0.08 -14.72
N ASP A 264 12.37 -0.37 -14.91
CA ASP A 264 12.81 -1.71 -15.32
C ASP A 264 12.69 -2.65 -14.10
N HIS A 265 11.58 -3.36 -14.03
CA HIS A 265 11.34 -4.36 -13.00
C HIS A 265 12.07 -5.69 -13.25
N GLY A 266 12.70 -5.88 -14.41
CA GLY A 266 13.31 -7.15 -14.84
C GLY A 266 12.29 -8.25 -15.16
N THR A 267 10.99 -7.94 -15.13
CA THR A 267 9.87 -8.84 -15.43
C THR A 267 8.60 -8.03 -15.73
N ASP A 268 7.70 -8.58 -16.53
CA ASP A 268 6.37 -7.99 -16.78
C ASP A 268 5.36 -8.30 -15.65
N GLU A 269 5.70 -9.22 -14.73
CA GLU A 269 4.85 -9.59 -13.61
C GLU A 269 5.07 -8.67 -12.40
N HIS A 270 4.35 -7.55 -12.34
CA HIS A 270 4.44 -6.58 -11.24
C HIS A 270 3.14 -5.75 -11.10
N ASP A 271 2.91 -5.17 -9.93
CA ASP A 271 1.78 -4.28 -9.65
C ASP A 271 2.05 -2.79 -9.96
N GLY A 272 3.14 -2.49 -10.65
CA GLY A 272 3.65 -1.16 -10.92
C GLY A 272 4.71 -0.68 -9.91
N VAL A 273 4.85 -1.34 -8.77
CA VAL A 273 5.80 -1.04 -7.70
C VAL A 273 6.60 -2.28 -7.31
N VAL A 274 5.92 -3.38 -7.02
CA VAL A 274 6.47 -4.63 -6.51
C VAL A 274 6.28 -5.74 -7.54
N THR A 275 7.31 -6.52 -7.79
CA THR A 275 7.22 -7.69 -8.67
C THR A 275 6.47 -8.83 -7.98
N TYR A 276 5.78 -9.67 -8.76
CA TYR A 276 5.12 -10.86 -8.27
C TYR A 276 6.06 -11.78 -7.48
N GLN A 277 7.30 -11.94 -7.98
CA GLN A 277 8.34 -12.77 -7.34
C GLN A 277 8.75 -12.17 -5.99
N SER A 278 8.91 -10.85 -5.89
CA SER A 278 9.22 -10.19 -4.62
C SER A 278 8.07 -10.36 -3.62
N CYS A 279 6.83 -10.16 -4.07
CA CYS A 279 5.65 -10.28 -3.20
C CYS A 279 5.49 -11.69 -2.61
N ARG A 280 5.82 -12.73 -3.37
CA ARG A 280 5.76 -14.10 -2.86
C ARG A 280 6.74 -14.39 -1.71
N GLY A 281 7.83 -13.64 -1.58
CA GLY A 281 8.80 -13.83 -0.51
C GLY A 281 9.35 -15.25 -0.38
N GLY A 282 9.52 -15.95 -1.52
CA GLY A 282 9.98 -17.34 -1.56
C GLY A 282 8.88 -18.40 -1.37
N LEU A 283 7.63 -18.03 -1.18
CA LEU A 283 6.50 -18.97 -1.20
C LEU A 283 6.40 -19.64 -2.58
N PRO A 284 6.13 -20.97 -2.66
CA PRO A 284 6.00 -21.68 -3.93
C PRO A 284 4.90 -21.09 -4.81
N ALA A 285 5.17 -20.88 -6.10
CA ALA A 285 4.18 -20.37 -7.05
C ALA A 285 2.94 -21.28 -7.14
N SER A 286 3.11 -22.58 -6.91
CA SER A 286 2.02 -23.58 -6.92
C SER A 286 0.97 -23.38 -5.81
N LYS A 287 1.26 -22.57 -4.78
CA LYS A 287 0.24 -22.20 -3.79
C LYS A 287 -0.73 -21.12 -4.30
N PHE A 288 -0.33 -20.36 -5.32
CA PHE A 288 -1.09 -19.21 -5.81
C PHE A 288 -2.07 -19.60 -6.91
N SER A 289 -3.22 -18.95 -6.93
CA SER A 289 -4.28 -19.10 -7.92
C SER A 289 -4.85 -17.75 -8.30
N ASP A 290 -5.35 -17.62 -9.52
CA ASP A 290 -6.04 -16.44 -10.04
C ASP A 290 -7.49 -16.26 -9.51
N SER A 291 -7.92 -17.18 -8.64
CA SER A 291 -9.24 -17.12 -8.02
C SER A 291 -9.23 -16.26 -6.74
N PRO A 292 -10.12 -15.27 -6.60
CA PRO A 292 -10.28 -14.50 -5.37
C PRO A 292 -10.83 -15.32 -4.18
N LYS A 293 -11.09 -16.62 -4.38
CA LYS A 293 -11.44 -17.56 -3.31
C LYS A 293 -10.23 -18.28 -2.72
N SER A 294 -9.05 -18.11 -3.33
CA SER A 294 -7.81 -18.70 -2.86
C SER A 294 -7.20 -17.89 -1.72
N GLN A 295 -6.61 -18.54 -0.72
CA GLN A 295 -5.82 -17.88 0.31
C GLN A 295 -4.59 -17.16 -0.29
N PHE A 296 -4.01 -17.74 -1.33
CA PHE A 296 -2.87 -17.18 -2.06
C PHE A 296 -3.39 -16.76 -3.44
N TYR A 297 -3.65 -15.47 -3.59
CA TYR A 297 -4.34 -14.92 -4.75
C TYR A 297 -3.36 -14.17 -5.65
N VAL A 298 -3.36 -14.55 -6.95
CA VAL A 298 -2.70 -13.79 -8.01
C VAL A 298 -3.74 -12.84 -8.60
N SER A 299 -3.58 -11.54 -8.34
CA SER A 299 -4.47 -10.53 -8.90
C SER A 299 -3.82 -9.82 -10.09
N GLU A 300 -4.63 -9.07 -10.84
CA GLU A 300 -4.18 -8.09 -11.84
C GLU A 300 -4.34 -6.64 -11.32
N CYS A 301 -4.41 -6.50 -10.01
CA CYS A 301 -4.53 -5.23 -9.31
C CYS A 301 -3.23 -4.43 -9.41
N ASN A 302 -3.32 -3.11 -9.55
CA ASN A 302 -2.15 -2.26 -9.30
C ASN A 302 -1.88 -2.14 -7.79
N HIS A 303 -0.74 -1.57 -7.42
CA HIS A 303 -0.29 -1.46 -6.02
C HIS A 303 -1.29 -0.74 -5.10
N ALA A 304 -2.04 0.24 -5.61
CA ALA A 304 -3.06 0.95 -4.84
C ALA A 304 -4.35 0.13 -4.67
N ASP A 305 -4.71 -0.66 -5.69
CA ASP A 305 -5.89 -1.54 -5.62
C ASP A 305 -5.72 -2.62 -4.56
N THR A 306 -4.51 -3.15 -4.39
CA THR A 306 -4.22 -4.16 -3.36
C THR A 306 -4.37 -3.63 -1.93
N ALA A 307 -4.38 -2.31 -1.73
CA ALA A 307 -4.74 -1.64 -0.48
C ALA A 307 -6.25 -1.33 -0.39
N PHE A 308 -7.09 -1.92 -1.24
CA PHE A 308 -8.55 -1.74 -1.30
C PHE A 308 -9.01 -0.34 -1.72
N LEU A 309 -8.12 0.57 -2.16
CA LEU A 309 -8.42 1.98 -2.39
C LEU A 309 -9.45 2.22 -3.50
N ASN A 310 -9.60 1.28 -4.43
CA ASN A 310 -10.50 1.42 -5.57
C ASN A 310 -11.64 0.39 -5.61
N GLY A 311 -11.83 -0.37 -4.52
CA GLY A 311 -12.84 -1.41 -4.42
C GLY A 311 -12.57 -2.61 -5.34
N ASP A 312 -13.61 -3.19 -5.92
CA ASP A 312 -13.57 -4.34 -6.82
C ASP A 312 -14.00 -3.98 -8.23
N SER A 313 -13.44 -4.66 -9.24
CA SER A 313 -13.96 -4.60 -10.60
C SER A 313 -15.25 -5.43 -10.73
N TYR A 314 -16.19 -4.94 -11.55
CA TYR A 314 -17.45 -5.66 -11.81
C TYR A 314 -17.26 -6.88 -12.73
N PHE A 315 -16.25 -6.85 -13.60
CA PHE A 315 -16.17 -7.74 -14.78
C PHE A 315 -15.02 -8.74 -14.73
N SER A 316 -14.14 -8.70 -13.73
CA SER A 316 -12.97 -9.57 -13.68
C SER A 316 -12.73 -10.11 -12.28
N ASP A 317 -12.60 -11.43 -12.18
CA ASP A 317 -12.21 -12.09 -10.94
C ASP A 317 -10.73 -11.84 -10.58
N ALA A 318 -9.92 -11.42 -11.55
CA ALA A 318 -8.53 -11.01 -11.32
C ALA A 318 -8.41 -9.62 -10.62
N LEU A 319 -9.52 -8.89 -10.50
CA LEU A 319 -9.58 -7.54 -9.93
C LEU A 319 -10.59 -7.47 -8.77
N LYS A 320 -10.45 -8.38 -7.78
CA LYS A 320 -11.37 -8.55 -6.65
C LYS A 320 -10.66 -8.48 -5.28
N PRO A 321 -9.91 -7.42 -4.98
CA PRO A 321 -9.15 -7.36 -3.73
C PRO A 321 -10.06 -7.33 -2.50
N VAL A 322 -11.18 -6.60 -2.53
CA VAL A 322 -12.11 -6.48 -1.40
C VAL A 322 -12.86 -7.80 -1.20
N GLN A 323 -13.41 -8.39 -2.26
CA GLN A 323 -14.09 -9.69 -2.20
C GLN A 323 -13.15 -10.79 -1.68
N TRP A 324 -11.88 -10.77 -2.12
CA TRP A 324 -10.89 -11.71 -1.63
C TRP A 324 -10.75 -11.61 -0.12
N PHE A 325 -10.53 -10.41 0.42
CA PHE A 325 -10.37 -10.21 1.87
C PHE A 325 -11.66 -10.53 2.65
N GLU A 326 -12.82 -10.08 2.16
CA GLU A 326 -14.14 -10.31 2.77
C GLU A 326 -14.46 -11.80 2.92
N CYS A 327 -14.05 -12.62 1.92
CA CYS A 327 -14.39 -14.05 1.85
C CYS A 327 -13.26 -14.96 2.34
N LEU A 328 -12.14 -14.40 2.80
CA LEU A 328 -10.91 -15.14 3.12
C LEU A 328 -11.07 -16.02 4.38
N LEU A 329 -11.62 -15.48 5.47
CA LEU A 329 -11.57 -16.06 6.83
C LEU A 329 -12.93 -16.54 7.36
#